data_0eddfb4778ba85f771e9ab64a7addab7
#
_entry.id   0eddfb4778ba85f771e9ab64a7addab7
#
_cell.length_a   1.000
_cell.length_b   1.000
_cell.length_c   1.000
_cell.angle_alpha   90.00
_cell.angle_beta   90.00
_cell.angle_gamma   90.00
#
_symmetry.space_group_name_H-M   'P 1'
#
loop_
_entity.id
_entity.type
_entity.pdbx_description
1 polymer ?
#
loop_
_entity_poly.entity_id
_entity_poly.type
_entity_poly.pdbx_seq_one_letter_code
_entity_poly.pdbx_strand_id
1 'polypeptide(L)'
;MAWINGWPIENVYRFRKISAKSKLISILSGFAIWPMAFTVSRITRMLLDNKIGVIESSGSLKLSIYQSLLIMIGTVILAPICEEIFFRGFVQRAYESRGNKQGFVIAALLFGFYHILNGISEVIPACILGLCLGFLVYRTGSLASSMLFHGTANLCAVLFGGVLAVHTSETIPAWLYIVALAGLCISVALLKSIREEAHDPEDNEEADRDKKTTAAGILFLVLTAVYLAAVGVFEIIGRLGIV
;
A
#
# COMPACT_ATOMS: atom_id res chain seq x y z
N MET A 1 -6.06 9.78 20.49
CA MET A 1 -5.66 8.76 21.49
C MET A 1 -4.30 9.11 22.09
N ALA A 2 -3.18 9.15 21.32
CA ALA A 2 -1.85 9.49 21.86
C ALA A 2 -1.82 10.82 22.63
N TRP A 3 -2.41 11.89 22.07
CA TRP A 3 -2.47 13.21 22.70
C TRP A 3 -3.30 13.24 23.99
N ILE A 4 -4.39 12.46 24.04
CA ILE A 4 -5.26 12.36 25.24
C ILE A 4 -4.54 11.66 26.39
N ASN A 5 -3.64 10.70 26.07
CA ASN A 5 -2.90 9.91 27.06
C ASN A 5 -1.51 10.47 27.36
N GLY A 6 -1.14 11.63 26.78
CA GLY A 6 0.18 12.25 26.99
C GLY A 6 1.34 11.45 26.38
N TRP A 7 1.08 10.53 25.47
CA TRP A 7 2.11 9.74 24.83
C TRP A 7 2.87 10.56 23.78
N PRO A 8 4.20 10.44 23.69
CA PRO A 8 4.99 11.11 22.66
C PRO A 8 4.54 10.65 21.29
N ILE A 9 4.00 11.56 20.47
CA ILE A 9 3.49 11.26 19.11
C ILE A 9 4.59 10.60 18.27
N GLU A 10 5.85 11.03 18.45
CA GLU A 10 7.01 10.49 17.74
C GLU A 10 7.21 8.99 17.99
N ASN A 11 6.98 8.52 19.21
CA ASN A 11 7.12 7.12 19.58
C ASN A 11 5.90 6.29 19.13
N VAL A 12 4.68 6.84 19.32
CA VAL A 12 3.43 6.15 18.95
C VAL A 12 3.35 5.93 17.45
N TYR A 13 3.73 6.94 16.64
CA TYR A 13 3.62 6.89 15.17
C TYR A 13 4.95 6.68 14.46
N ARG A 14 6.04 6.36 15.18
CA ARG A 14 7.36 6.08 14.58
C ARG A 14 7.85 7.17 13.62
N PHE A 15 7.65 8.44 13.95
CA PHE A 15 8.20 9.58 13.20
C PHE A 15 9.69 9.79 13.55
N ARG A 16 10.50 8.76 13.36
CA ARG A 16 11.94 8.81 13.61
C ARG A 16 12.68 9.32 12.38
N LYS A 17 13.81 10.02 12.64
CA LYS A 17 14.72 10.42 11.57
C LYS A 17 15.41 9.18 11.00
N ILE A 18 15.47 9.10 9.68
CA ILE A 18 16.17 8.04 8.95
C ILE A 18 17.43 8.60 8.27
N SER A 19 18.42 7.74 8.07
CA SER A 19 19.67 8.09 7.39
C SER A 19 19.42 8.54 5.94
N ALA A 20 20.32 9.34 5.37
CA ALA A 20 20.24 9.72 3.96
C ALA A 20 20.27 8.49 3.03
N LYS A 21 21.01 7.44 3.42
CA LYS A 21 21.06 6.17 2.70
C LYS A 21 19.70 5.48 2.71
N SER A 22 19.02 5.41 3.87
CA SER A 22 17.69 4.80 3.98
C SER A 22 16.64 5.56 3.17
N LYS A 23 16.71 6.91 3.13
CA LYS A 23 15.85 7.73 2.26
C LYS A 23 16.04 7.38 0.79
N LEU A 24 17.29 7.35 0.33
CA LEU A 24 17.62 7.04 -1.06
C LEU A 24 17.16 5.64 -1.44
N ILE A 25 17.41 4.64 -0.59
CA ILE A 25 16.97 3.27 -0.83
C ILE A 25 15.43 3.19 -0.89
N SER A 26 14.71 3.89 -0.02
CA SER A 26 13.24 3.93 -0.04
C SER A 26 12.71 4.46 -1.38
N ILE A 27 13.27 5.58 -1.86
CA ILE A 27 12.90 6.18 -3.15
C ILE A 27 13.22 5.22 -4.30
N LEU A 28 14.45 4.70 -4.37
CA LEU A 28 14.86 3.80 -5.45
C LEU A 28 14.06 2.50 -5.46
N SER A 29 13.72 1.96 -4.29
CA SER A 29 12.90 0.75 -4.17
C SER A 29 11.46 1.01 -4.61
N GLY A 30 10.87 2.16 -4.27
CA GLY A 30 9.54 2.56 -4.72
C GLY A 30 9.46 2.73 -6.23
N PHE A 31 10.50 3.32 -6.84
CA PHE A 31 10.64 3.42 -8.29
C PHE A 31 10.78 2.04 -8.96
N ALA A 32 11.64 1.18 -8.41
CA ALA A 32 11.93 -0.13 -8.98
C ALA A 32 10.74 -1.11 -8.92
N ILE A 33 9.93 -1.09 -7.84
CA ILE A 33 8.81 -2.00 -7.63
C ILE A 33 7.59 -1.65 -8.49
N TRP A 34 7.42 -0.39 -8.88
CA TRP A 34 6.23 0.08 -9.56
C TRP A 34 5.88 -0.72 -10.85
N PRO A 35 6.82 -1.05 -11.77
CA PRO A 35 6.49 -1.84 -12.96
C PRO A 35 5.89 -3.21 -12.63
N MET A 36 6.30 -3.83 -11.53
CA MET A 36 5.72 -5.09 -11.06
C MET A 36 4.28 -4.88 -10.60
N ALA A 37 4.01 -3.86 -9.78
CA ALA A 37 2.66 -3.56 -9.31
C ALA A 37 1.73 -3.26 -10.50
N PHE A 38 2.18 -2.45 -11.46
CA PHE A 38 1.43 -2.16 -12.68
C PHE A 38 1.14 -3.43 -13.49
N THR A 39 2.15 -4.27 -13.71
CA THR A 39 2.00 -5.50 -14.52
C THR A 39 1.02 -6.47 -13.85
N VAL A 40 1.10 -6.66 -12.53
CA VAL A 40 0.18 -7.53 -11.79
C VAL A 40 -1.25 -6.99 -11.85
N SER A 41 -1.45 -5.67 -11.68
CA SER A 41 -2.77 -5.03 -11.84
C SER A 41 -3.34 -5.30 -13.25
N ARG A 42 -2.52 -5.11 -14.31
CA ARG A 42 -2.95 -5.36 -15.68
C ARG A 42 -3.32 -6.81 -15.94
N ILE A 43 -2.51 -7.77 -15.48
CA ILE A 43 -2.80 -9.21 -15.59
C ILE A 43 -4.13 -9.51 -14.91
N THR A 44 -4.29 -9.06 -13.66
CA THR A 44 -5.52 -9.32 -12.89
C THR A 44 -6.75 -8.72 -13.58
N ARG A 45 -6.65 -7.49 -14.08
CA ARG A 45 -7.71 -6.84 -14.83
C ARG A 45 -8.09 -7.63 -16.09
N MET A 46 -7.11 -8.02 -16.91
CA MET A 46 -7.37 -8.80 -18.14
C MET A 46 -8.02 -10.16 -17.83
N LEU A 47 -7.61 -10.81 -16.74
CA LEU A 47 -8.24 -12.07 -16.30
C LEU A 47 -9.69 -11.85 -15.87
N LEU A 48 -9.99 -10.76 -15.14
CA LEU A 48 -11.35 -10.40 -14.74
C LEU A 48 -12.20 -10.07 -15.98
N ASP A 49 -11.69 -9.23 -16.89
CA ASP A 49 -12.39 -8.82 -18.09
C ASP A 49 -12.75 -10.04 -18.98
N ASN A 50 -11.83 -10.99 -19.11
CA ASN A 50 -12.02 -12.21 -19.90
C ASN A 50 -12.96 -13.23 -19.25
N LYS A 51 -13.07 -13.26 -17.92
CA LYS A 51 -13.83 -14.29 -17.19
C LYS A 51 -15.22 -13.83 -16.76
N ILE A 52 -15.35 -12.58 -16.34
CA ILE A 52 -16.57 -12.06 -15.73
C ILE A 52 -17.07 -10.75 -16.37
N GLY A 53 -16.43 -10.28 -17.45
CA GLY A 53 -16.86 -9.11 -18.21
C GLY A 53 -16.11 -7.83 -17.91
N VAL A 54 -16.28 -6.87 -18.80
CA VAL A 54 -15.62 -5.55 -18.77
C VAL A 54 -16.54 -4.54 -18.07
N ILE A 55 -15.98 -3.75 -17.17
CA ILE A 55 -16.68 -2.55 -16.71
C ILE A 55 -16.38 -1.44 -17.73
N GLU A 56 -17.41 -0.98 -18.41
CA GLU A 56 -17.29 0.20 -19.26
C GLU A 56 -16.95 1.41 -18.41
N SER A 57 -15.73 1.93 -18.58
CA SER A 57 -15.39 3.21 -17.97
C SER A 57 -16.20 4.30 -18.66
N SER A 58 -17.09 4.95 -17.94
CA SER A 58 -17.69 6.22 -18.40
C SER A 58 -16.56 7.17 -18.80
N GLY A 59 -16.50 7.47 -20.08
CA GLY A 59 -15.48 8.17 -20.87
C GLY A 59 -14.43 9.02 -20.13
N SER A 60 -13.31 9.25 -20.77
CA SER A 60 -12.23 10.06 -20.21
C SER A 60 -12.70 11.45 -19.80
N LEU A 61 -12.79 11.70 -18.49
CA LEU A 61 -13.06 13.03 -17.95
C LEU A 61 -11.91 13.96 -18.38
N LYS A 62 -12.20 15.00 -19.14
CA LYS A 62 -11.24 16.07 -19.40
C LYS A 62 -11.03 16.87 -18.13
N LEU A 63 -9.98 16.54 -17.41
CA LEU A 63 -9.60 17.24 -16.17
C LEU A 63 -8.96 18.59 -16.50
N SER A 64 -9.32 19.63 -15.77
CA SER A 64 -8.58 20.88 -15.79
C SER A 64 -7.20 20.70 -15.14
N ILE A 65 -6.27 21.61 -15.41
CA ILE A 65 -4.94 21.59 -14.79
C ILE A 65 -5.02 21.59 -13.25
N TYR A 66 -5.96 22.35 -12.68
CA TYR A 66 -6.14 22.40 -11.23
C TYR A 66 -6.63 21.08 -10.65
N GLN A 67 -7.57 20.39 -11.32
CA GLN A 67 -8.03 19.07 -10.91
C GLN A 67 -6.90 18.03 -11.00
N SER A 68 -6.10 18.07 -12.06
CA SER A 68 -4.94 17.19 -12.22
C SER A 68 -3.91 17.41 -11.13
N LEU A 69 -3.62 18.66 -10.76
CA LEU A 69 -2.72 19.00 -9.66
C LEU A 69 -3.26 18.54 -8.30
N LEU A 70 -4.54 18.71 -8.05
CA LEU A 70 -5.17 18.25 -6.80
C LEU A 70 -5.12 16.72 -6.68
N ILE A 71 -5.41 16.00 -7.77
CA ILE A 71 -5.31 14.54 -7.81
C ILE A 71 -3.86 14.10 -7.56
N MET A 72 -2.89 14.76 -8.20
CA MET A 72 -1.48 14.45 -8.01
C MET A 72 -1.04 14.66 -6.55
N ILE A 73 -1.38 15.78 -5.94
CA ILE A 73 -1.08 16.05 -4.52
C ILE A 73 -1.77 15.01 -3.62
N GLY A 74 -3.05 14.75 -3.88
CA GLY A 74 -3.82 13.75 -3.14
C GLY A 74 -3.19 12.37 -3.19
N THR A 75 -2.86 11.90 -4.40
CA THR A 75 -2.34 10.54 -4.63
C THR A 75 -0.89 10.38 -4.21
N VAL A 76 -0.02 11.38 -4.50
CA VAL A 76 1.43 11.23 -4.30
C VAL A 76 1.87 11.62 -2.90
N ILE A 77 1.13 12.52 -2.24
CA ILE A 77 1.53 13.07 -0.93
C ILE A 77 0.54 12.67 0.16
N LEU A 78 -0.74 13.04 0.01
CA LEU A 78 -1.71 12.89 1.10
C LEU A 78 -2.08 11.43 1.35
N ALA A 79 -2.35 10.65 0.30
CA ALA A 79 -2.69 9.23 0.44
C ALA A 79 -1.56 8.44 1.12
N PRO A 80 -0.27 8.50 0.66
CA PRO A 80 0.82 7.85 1.37
C PRO A 80 0.97 8.26 2.83
N ILE A 81 0.82 9.55 3.15
CA ILE A 81 0.92 10.00 4.54
C ILE A 81 -0.20 9.38 5.38
N CYS A 82 -1.45 9.51 4.96
CA CYS A 82 -2.61 9.00 5.71
C CYS A 82 -2.59 7.47 5.83
N GLU A 83 -2.30 6.78 4.74
CA GLU A 83 -2.28 5.33 4.69
C GLU A 83 -1.14 4.74 5.50
N GLU A 84 0.09 5.29 5.43
CA GLU A 84 1.20 4.81 6.23
C GLU A 84 1.00 5.06 7.74
N ILE A 85 0.43 6.22 8.12
CA ILE A 85 0.06 6.47 9.51
C ILE A 85 -0.94 5.42 10.01
N PHE A 86 -1.95 5.09 9.19
CA PHE A 86 -2.97 4.13 9.58
C PHE A 86 -2.43 2.69 9.56
N PHE A 87 -1.88 2.23 8.43
CA PHE A 87 -1.50 0.82 8.28
C PHE A 87 -0.20 0.47 9.00
N ARG A 88 0.82 1.32 8.97
CA ARG A 88 2.14 1.04 9.56
C ARG A 88 2.28 1.63 10.96
N GLY A 89 1.72 2.83 11.17
CA GLY A 89 1.73 3.47 12.48
C GLY A 89 0.77 2.81 13.47
N PHE A 90 -0.43 2.43 13.03
CA PHE A 90 -1.45 1.88 13.91
C PHE A 90 -1.63 0.36 13.75
N VAL A 91 -2.02 -0.12 12.55
CA VAL A 91 -2.38 -1.53 12.35
C VAL A 91 -1.17 -2.44 12.54
N GLN A 92 -0.07 -2.20 11.85
CA GLN A 92 1.14 -3.01 11.97
C GLN A 92 1.62 -3.08 13.42
N ARG A 93 1.67 -1.95 14.13
CA ARG A 93 2.09 -1.89 15.51
C ARG A 93 1.18 -2.70 16.44
N ALA A 94 -0.14 -2.62 16.24
CA ALA A 94 -1.10 -3.38 17.04
C ALA A 94 -0.90 -4.92 16.95
N TYR A 95 -0.36 -5.41 15.83
CA TYR A 95 -0.09 -6.84 15.63
C TYR A 95 1.36 -7.23 15.93
N GLU A 96 2.31 -6.31 15.96
CA GLU A 96 3.71 -6.58 16.29
C GLU A 96 3.89 -7.07 17.73
N SER A 97 3.05 -6.66 18.65
CA SER A 97 3.01 -7.17 20.03
C SER A 97 2.72 -8.67 20.13
N ARG A 98 2.23 -9.29 19.06
CA ARG A 98 1.94 -10.72 18.97
C ARG A 98 3.05 -11.56 18.31
N GLY A 99 4.16 -10.93 17.96
CA GLY A 99 5.31 -11.57 17.30
C GLY A 99 5.72 -10.78 16.07
N ASN A 100 6.82 -10.05 16.17
CA ASN A 100 7.30 -9.00 15.28
C ASN A 100 7.10 -9.22 13.76
N LYS A 101 7.27 -10.45 13.27
CA LYS A 101 7.15 -10.75 11.83
C LYS A 101 5.71 -10.87 11.34
N GLN A 102 4.76 -11.13 12.23
CA GLN A 102 3.35 -11.30 11.84
C GLN A 102 2.64 -9.96 11.66
N GLY A 103 3.06 -8.91 12.37
CA GLY A 103 2.45 -7.58 12.31
C GLY A 103 2.48 -6.98 10.90
N PHE A 104 3.62 -6.98 10.23
CA PHE A 104 3.72 -6.38 8.90
C PHE A 104 3.01 -7.21 7.81
N VAL A 105 2.93 -8.53 7.96
CA VAL A 105 2.18 -9.39 7.01
C VAL A 105 0.69 -9.12 7.11
N ILE A 106 0.14 -9.07 8.33
CA ILE A 106 -1.27 -8.77 8.55
C ILE A 106 -1.61 -7.37 8.01
N ALA A 107 -0.78 -6.38 8.34
CA ALA A 107 -0.97 -5.02 7.83
C ALA A 107 -0.92 -4.95 6.30
N ALA A 108 -0.06 -5.74 5.64
CA ALA A 108 0.03 -5.83 4.20
C ALA A 108 -1.22 -6.44 3.56
N LEU A 109 -1.76 -7.50 4.16
CA LEU A 109 -3.01 -8.10 3.68
C LEU A 109 -4.19 -7.14 3.83
N LEU A 110 -4.33 -6.49 4.98
CA LEU A 110 -5.39 -5.48 5.20
C LEU A 110 -5.25 -4.28 4.26
N PHE A 111 -4.01 -3.85 4.00
CA PHE A 111 -3.72 -2.80 3.03
C PHE A 111 -4.14 -3.20 1.61
N GLY A 112 -3.83 -4.43 1.20
CA GLY A 112 -4.27 -4.95 -0.08
C GLY A 112 -5.79 -5.04 -0.19
N PHE A 113 -6.46 -5.58 0.83
CA PHE A 113 -7.93 -5.64 0.83
C PHE A 113 -8.58 -4.26 0.83
N TYR A 114 -8.00 -3.27 1.49
CA TYR A 114 -8.48 -1.90 1.43
C TYR A 114 -8.48 -1.35 0.00
N HIS A 115 -7.52 -1.77 -0.83
CA HIS A 115 -7.42 -1.33 -2.23
C HIS A 115 -8.50 -1.90 -3.16
N ILE A 116 -9.38 -2.78 -2.66
CA ILE A 116 -10.59 -3.18 -3.39
C ILE A 116 -11.48 -1.98 -3.73
N LEU A 117 -11.38 -0.88 -2.98
CA LEU A 117 -12.03 0.39 -3.25
C LEU A 117 -11.59 1.02 -4.59
N ASN A 118 -10.39 0.65 -5.06
CA ASN A 118 -9.84 1.08 -6.35
C ASN A 118 -10.08 0.04 -7.46
N GLY A 119 -10.71 -1.08 -7.11
CA GLY A 119 -11.00 -2.21 -7.98
C GLY A 119 -10.31 -3.50 -7.52
N ILE A 120 -10.94 -4.64 -7.82
CA ILE A 120 -10.43 -5.98 -7.44
C ILE A 120 -9.01 -6.20 -8.00
N SER A 121 -8.71 -5.65 -9.18
CA SER A 121 -7.39 -5.77 -9.82
C SER A 121 -6.25 -5.16 -9.00
N GLU A 122 -6.56 -4.24 -8.07
CA GLU A 122 -5.56 -3.54 -7.26
C GLU A 122 -5.23 -4.28 -5.95
N VAL A 123 -6.00 -5.30 -5.56
CA VAL A 123 -5.81 -6.02 -4.29
C VAL A 123 -4.45 -6.73 -4.24
N ILE A 124 -4.12 -7.52 -5.26
CA ILE A 124 -2.87 -8.31 -5.28
C ILE A 124 -1.63 -7.40 -5.32
N PRO A 125 -1.51 -6.42 -6.25
CA PRO A 125 -0.36 -5.53 -6.27
C PRO A 125 -0.23 -4.73 -4.98
N ALA A 126 -1.33 -4.29 -4.37
CA ALA A 126 -1.30 -3.58 -3.10
C ALA A 126 -0.86 -4.48 -1.93
N CYS A 127 -1.22 -5.76 -1.90
CA CYS A 127 -0.66 -6.72 -0.93
C CYS A 127 0.87 -6.81 -1.04
N ILE A 128 1.40 -6.91 -2.28
CA ILE A 128 2.84 -7.02 -2.53
C ILE A 128 3.56 -5.74 -2.10
N LEU A 129 3.03 -4.57 -2.50
CA LEU A 129 3.55 -3.28 -2.04
C LEU A 129 3.46 -3.17 -0.52
N GLY A 130 2.36 -3.61 0.06
CA GLY A 130 2.13 -3.67 1.50
C GLY A 130 3.19 -4.43 2.27
N LEU A 131 3.64 -5.57 1.75
CA LEU A 131 4.74 -6.35 2.33
C LEU A 131 6.07 -5.58 2.30
N CYS A 132 6.38 -4.91 1.19
CA CYS A 132 7.60 -4.11 1.07
C CYS A 132 7.58 -2.91 2.04
N LEU A 133 6.45 -2.20 2.11
CA LEU A 133 6.25 -1.06 3.01
C LEU A 133 6.36 -1.47 4.48
N GLY A 134 5.68 -2.57 4.86
CA GLY A 134 5.71 -3.08 6.22
C GLY A 134 7.11 -3.58 6.62
N PHE A 135 7.81 -4.28 5.72
CA PHE A 135 9.19 -4.71 5.92
C PHE A 135 10.14 -3.51 6.08
N LEU A 136 9.93 -2.44 5.28
CA LEU A 136 10.73 -1.22 5.35
C LEU A 136 10.59 -0.53 6.72
N VAL A 137 9.37 -0.41 7.24
CA VAL A 137 9.14 0.13 8.60
C VAL A 137 9.71 -0.80 9.66
N TYR A 138 9.60 -2.12 9.48
CA TYR A 138 10.23 -3.09 10.39
C TYR A 138 11.75 -2.92 10.48
N ARG A 139 12.43 -2.62 9.35
CA ARG A 139 13.90 -2.42 9.29
C ARG A 139 14.36 -1.06 9.79
N THR A 140 13.61 0.00 9.52
CA THR A 140 14.01 1.39 9.80
C THR A 140 13.41 1.95 11.08
N GLY A 141 12.36 1.32 11.61
CA GLY A 141 11.59 1.87 12.73
C GLY A 141 10.90 3.21 12.41
N SER A 142 10.76 3.59 11.13
CA SER A 142 10.28 4.92 10.75
C SER A 142 9.27 4.90 9.62
N LEU A 143 8.15 5.61 9.81
CA LEU A 143 7.15 5.84 8.77
C LEU A 143 7.67 6.69 7.61
N ALA A 144 8.66 7.56 7.85
CA ALA A 144 9.22 8.39 6.78
C ALA A 144 9.80 7.56 5.63
N SER A 145 10.34 6.38 5.92
CA SER A 145 10.87 5.47 4.90
C SER A 145 9.76 4.88 4.02
N SER A 146 8.67 4.42 4.62
CA SER A 146 7.55 3.86 3.87
C SER A 146 6.77 4.94 3.12
N MET A 147 6.60 6.14 3.68
CA MET A 147 5.99 7.28 2.98
C MET A 147 6.77 7.67 1.72
N LEU A 148 8.11 7.69 1.78
CA LEU A 148 8.97 7.98 0.62
C LEU A 148 8.85 6.91 -0.46
N PHE A 149 8.89 5.62 -0.07
CA PHE A 149 8.70 4.51 -0.99
C PHE A 149 7.32 4.57 -1.66
N HIS A 150 6.27 4.70 -0.86
CA HIS A 150 4.87 4.71 -1.31
C HIS A 150 4.59 5.92 -2.23
N GLY A 151 4.98 7.13 -1.80
CA GLY A 151 4.85 8.34 -2.61
C GLY A 151 5.59 8.24 -3.94
N THR A 152 6.78 7.61 -3.97
CA THR A 152 7.51 7.38 -5.22
C THR A 152 6.79 6.39 -6.13
N ALA A 153 6.28 5.28 -5.62
CA ALA A 153 5.50 4.33 -6.41
C ALA A 153 4.24 4.97 -6.99
N ASN A 154 3.53 5.77 -6.20
CA ASN A 154 2.35 6.52 -6.64
C ASN A 154 2.71 7.60 -7.68
N LEU A 155 3.83 8.28 -7.50
CA LEU A 155 4.33 9.24 -8.51
C LEU A 155 4.57 8.56 -9.86
N CYS A 156 5.20 7.39 -9.86
CA CYS A 156 5.39 6.60 -11.09
C CYS A 156 4.05 6.21 -11.71
N ALA A 157 3.07 5.80 -10.90
CA ALA A 157 1.74 5.46 -11.38
C ALA A 157 1.03 6.66 -12.03
N VAL A 158 1.13 7.85 -11.46
CA VAL A 158 0.55 9.08 -12.01
C VAL A 158 1.25 9.48 -13.31
N LEU A 159 2.58 9.40 -13.36
CA LEU A 159 3.36 9.86 -14.53
C LEU A 159 3.31 8.88 -15.71
N PHE A 160 3.37 7.60 -15.45
CA PHE A 160 3.54 6.58 -16.49
C PHE A 160 2.34 5.65 -16.67
N GLY A 161 1.50 5.50 -15.63
CA GLY A 161 0.41 4.52 -15.60
C GLY A 161 -0.58 4.70 -16.73
N GLY A 162 -1.01 5.92 -17.02
CA GLY A 162 -1.97 6.21 -18.09
C GLY A 162 -1.43 5.85 -19.48
N VAL A 163 -0.18 6.24 -19.78
CA VAL A 163 0.47 5.93 -21.06
C VAL A 163 0.65 4.42 -21.23
N LEU A 164 1.16 3.75 -20.21
CA LEU A 164 1.33 2.29 -20.25
C LEU A 164 0.00 1.55 -20.33
N ALA A 165 -1.06 2.02 -19.67
CA ALA A 165 -2.38 1.41 -19.75
C ALA A 165 -2.93 1.40 -21.17
N VAL A 166 -2.74 2.49 -21.93
CA VAL A 166 -3.14 2.55 -23.36
C VAL A 166 -2.33 1.54 -24.19
N HIS A 167 -0.99 1.48 -23.99
CA HIS A 167 -0.13 0.56 -24.75
C HIS A 167 -0.31 -0.91 -24.38
N THR A 168 -0.91 -1.21 -23.27
CA THR A 168 -1.17 -2.58 -22.76
C THR A 168 -2.66 -2.93 -22.76
N SER A 169 -3.50 -2.18 -23.47
CA SER A 169 -4.96 -2.40 -23.49
C SER A 169 -5.35 -3.79 -23.99
N GLU A 170 -4.73 -4.24 -25.07
CA GLU A 170 -5.03 -5.53 -25.69
C GLU A 170 -4.08 -6.64 -25.23
N THR A 171 -2.79 -6.36 -25.15
CA THR A 171 -1.76 -7.35 -24.77
C THR A 171 -0.68 -6.72 -23.93
N ILE A 172 -0.11 -7.51 -23.01
CA ILE A 172 1.04 -7.08 -22.21
C ILE A 172 2.32 -7.49 -22.98
N PRO A 173 3.16 -6.54 -23.40
CA PRO A 173 4.37 -6.85 -24.14
C PRO A 173 5.40 -7.57 -23.26
N ALA A 174 6.14 -8.51 -23.86
CA ALA A 174 7.10 -9.36 -23.12
C ALA A 174 8.15 -8.57 -22.33
N TRP A 175 8.60 -7.42 -22.84
CA TRP A 175 9.57 -6.59 -22.12
C TRP A 175 9.06 -6.11 -20.76
N LEU A 176 7.74 -5.91 -20.60
CA LEU A 176 7.16 -5.42 -19.36
C LEU A 176 7.24 -6.49 -18.25
N TYR A 177 7.10 -7.78 -18.57
CA TYR A 177 7.31 -8.87 -17.61
C TYR A 177 8.77 -8.90 -17.13
N ILE A 178 9.72 -8.68 -18.04
CA ILE A 178 11.16 -8.65 -17.71
C ILE A 178 11.45 -7.47 -16.78
N VAL A 179 10.96 -6.28 -17.11
CA VAL A 179 11.14 -5.08 -16.29
C VAL A 179 10.45 -5.21 -14.93
N ALA A 180 9.26 -5.81 -14.87
CA ALA A 180 8.54 -6.08 -13.64
C ALA A 180 9.32 -7.02 -12.70
N LEU A 181 9.84 -8.13 -13.25
CA LEU A 181 10.63 -9.09 -12.48
C LEU A 181 11.97 -8.48 -12.02
N ALA A 182 12.68 -7.81 -12.91
CA ALA A 182 13.93 -7.12 -12.56
C ALA A 182 13.69 -6.05 -11.49
N GLY A 183 12.63 -5.25 -11.63
CA GLY A 183 12.25 -4.22 -10.66
C GLY A 183 11.93 -4.80 -9.29
N LEU A 184 11.19 -5.92 -9.23
CA LEU A 184 10.93 -6.65 -8.00
C LEU A 184 12.23 -7.11 -7.34
N CYS A 185 13.12 -7.77 -8.11
CA CYS A 185 14.40 -8.26 -7.60
C CYS A 185 15.29 -7.12 -7.08
N ILE A 186 15.37 -6.01 -7.82
CA ILE A 186 16.12 -4.81 -7.42
C ILE A 186 15.53 -4.21 -6.13
N SER A 187 14.22 -4.02 -6.08
CA SER A 187 13.56 -3.47 -4.90
C SER A 187 13.82 -4.34 -3.66
N VAL A 188 13.64 -5.66 -3.77
CA VAL A 188 13.89 -6.59 -2.66
C VAL A 188 15.36 -6.57 -2.23
N ALA A 189 16.30 -6.52 -3.16
CA ALA A 189 17.73 -6.43 -2.86
C ALA A 189 18.08 -5.13 -2.12
N LEU A 190 17.54 -4.00 -2.59
CA LEU A 190 17.70 -2.70 -1.96
C LEU A 190 17.12 -2.69 -0.53
N LEU A 191 15.90 -3.19 -0.34
CA LEU A 191 15.26 -3.26 0.98
C LEU A 191 16.06 -4.14 1.96
N LYS A 192 16.58 -5.28 1.51
CA LYS A 192 17.44 -6.14 2.33
C LYS A 192 18.79 -5.50 2.68
N SER A 193 19.27 -4.54 1.91
CA SER A 193 20.52 -3.82 2.19
C SER A 193 20.41 -2.78 3.31
N ILE A 194 19.20 -2.44 3.74
CA ILE A 194 18.98 -1.59 4.90
C ILE A 194 19.34 -2.39 6.15
N ARG A 195 20.26 -1.86 6.97
CA ARG A 195 20.57 -2.43 8.28
C ARG A 195 19.42 -2.12 9.24
N GLU A 196 19.14 -3.05 10.16
CA GLU A 196 18.21 -2.77 11.25
C GLU A 196 18.73 -1.58 12.06
N GLU A 197 17.95 -0.51 12.08
CA GLU A 197 18.21 0.60 13.00
C GLU A 197 17.67 0.13 14.36
N ALA A 198 18.46 0.31 15.43
CA ALA A 198 18.16 -0.21 16.75
C ALA A 198 16.73 0.19 17.20
N HIS A 199 15.92 -0.79 17.52
CA HIS A 199 14.63 -0.57 18.17
C HIS A 199 14.89 -0.23 19.63
N ASP A 200 14.26 0.83 20.14
CA ASP A 200 14.31 1.12 21.58
C ASP A 200 13.62 -0.01 22.35
N PRO A 201 14.24 -0.51 23.43
CA PRO A 201 13.63 -1.54 24.28
C PRO A 201 12.25 -1.14 24.84
N GLU A 202 12.01 0.16 25.05
CA GLU A 202 10.75 0.71 25.52
C GLU A 202 9.57 0.48 24.57
N ASP A 203 9.84 0.30 23.25
CA ASP A 203 8.80 -0.02 22.28
C ASP A 203 8.12 -1.38 22.55
N ASN A 204 8.80 -2.29 23.24
CA ASN A 204 8.27 -3.63 23.54
C ASN A 204 7.44 -3.67 24.84
N GLU A 205 7.71 -2.81 25.82
CA GLU A 205 6.98 -2.81 27.09
C GLU A 205 5.60 -2.15 26.99
N GLU A 206 5.44 -1.10 26.18
CA GLU A 206 4.14 -0.47 25.95
C GLU A 206 3.19 -1.37 25.13
N ALA A 207 3.72 -2.16 24.19
CA ALA A 207 2.94 -3.07 23.38
C ALA A 207 2.33 -4.24 24.18
N ASP A 208 2.87 -4.58 25.34
CA ASP A 208 2.42 -5.71 26.16
C ASP A 208 1.29 -5.32 27.14
N ARG A 209 1.05 -4.03 27.37
CA ARG A 209 0.09 -3.55 28.36
C ARG A 209 -1.38 -3.65 27.95
N ASP A 210 -1.71 -3.69 26.65
CA ASP A 210 -3.12 -3.59 26.21
C ASP A 210 -3.51 -4.71 25.23
N LYS A 211 -3.46 -5.96 25.71
CA LYS A 211 -3.80 -7.17 24.91
C LYS A 211 -5.31 -7.40 24.72
N LYS A 212 -6.18 -6.56 25.28
CA LYS A 212 -7.63 -6.78 25.18
C LYS A 212 -8.20 -6.09 23.94
N THR A 213 -8.47 -6.91 22.91
CA THR A 213 -9.32 -6.47 21.80
C THR A 213 -10.72 -6.19 22.37
N THR A 214 -11.17 -4.95 22.34
CA THR A 214 -12.50 -4.59 22.81
C THR A 214 -13.56 -5.12 21.86
N ALA A 215 -14.76 -5.45 22.37
CA ALA A 215 -15.90 -5.86 21.54
C ALA A 215 -16.20 -4.82 20.43
N ALA A 216 -16.04 -3.53 20.74
CA ALA A 216 -16.17 -2.44 19.76
C ALA A 216 -15.11 -2.52 18.64
N GLY A 217 -13.86 -2.89 18.97
CA GLY A 217 -12.81 -3.07 17.96
C GLY A 217 -13.08 -4.26 17.02
N ILE A 218 -13.59 -5.37 17.58
CA ILE A 218 -14.00 -6.53 16.77
C ILE A 218 -15.17 -6.14 15.85
N LEU A 219 -16.19 -5.47 16.40
CA LEU A 219 -17.33 -5.01 15.60
C LEU A 219 -16.89 -4.10 14.46
N PHE A 220 -15.99 -3.14 14.72
CA PHE A 220 -15.45 -2.25 13.68
C PHE A 220 -14.73 -3.03 12.57
N LEU A 221 -13.87 -4.00 12.93
CA LEU A 221 -13.18 -4.84 11.95
C LEU A 221 -14.16 -5.67 11.11
N VAL A 222 -15.18 -6.25 11.74
CA VAL A 222 -16.23 -7.01 11.04
C VAL A 222 -17.00 -6.12 10.08
N LEU A 223 -17.44 -4.94 10.52
CA LEU A 223 -18.16 -3.98 9.66
C LEU A 223 -17.29 -3.52 8.48
N THR A 224 -16.01 -3.25 8.71
CA THR A 224 -15.07 -2.89 7.64
C THR A 224 -14.90 -4.05 6.65
N ALA A 225 -14.72 -5.28 7.12
CA ALA A 225 -14.59 -6.45 6.26
C ALA A 225 -15.86 -6.69 5.43
N VAL A 226 -17.05 -6.56 6.03
CA VAL A 226 -18.34 -6.66 5.33
C VAL A 226 -18.48 -5.58 4.27
N TYR A 227 -18.11 -4.32 4.59
CA TYR A 227 -18.15 -3.23 3.65
C TYR A 227 -17.21 -3.48 2.45
N LEU A 228 -15.95 -3.88 2.69
CA LEU A 228 -15.01 -4.17 1.61
C LEU A 228 -15.46 -5.37 0.75
N ALA A 229 -16.02 -6.41 1.38
CA ALA A 229 -16.59 -7.53 0.66
C ALA A 229 -17.78 -7.10 -0.22
N ALA A 230 -18.66 -6.23 0.29
CA ALA A 230 -19.78 -5.70 -0.47
C ALA A 230 -19.32 -4.89 -1.69
N VAL A 231 -18.27 -4.08 -1.57
CA VAL A 231 -17.66 -3.35 -2.70
C VAL A 231 -17.15 -4.31 -3.76
N GLY A 232 -16.44 -5.38 -3.37
CA GLY A 232 -15.96 -6.39 -4.32
C GLY A 232 -17.10 -7.14 -5.02
N VAL A 233 -18.14 -7.51 -4.28
CA VAL A 233 -19.34 -8.14 -4.83
C VAL A 233 -20.03 -7.20 -5.82
N PHE A 234 -20.15 -5.91 -5.50
CA PHE A 234 -20.76 -4.92 -6.38
C PHE A 234 -19.98 -4.77 -7.70
N GLU A 235 -18.64 -4.77 -7.64
CA GLU A 235 -17.80 -4.79 -8.85
C GLU A 235 -18.06 -6.05 -9.70
N ILE A 236 -18.16 -7.24 -9.08
CA ILE A 236 -18.46 -8.49 -9.81
C ILE A 236 -19.81 -8.41 -10.48
N ILE A 237 -20.84 -7.94 -9.78
CA ILE A 237 -22.19 -7.79 -10.30
C ILE A 237 -22.21 -6.84 -11.51
N GLY A 238 -21.52 -5.70 -11.42
CA GLY A 238 -21.36 -4.75 -12.53
C GLY A 238 -20.66 -5.38 -13.75
N ARG A 239 -19.60 -6.20 -13.51
CA ARG A 239 -18.92 -6.93 -14.60
C ARG A 239 -19.80 -7.96 -15.30
N LEU A 240 -20.71 -8.60 -14.56
CA LEU A 240 -21.67 -9.55 -15.11
C LEU A 240 -22.84 -8.87 -15.83
N GLY A 241 -22.94 -7.55 -15.84
CA GLY A 241 -24.02 -6.81 -16.48
C GLY A 241 -25.37 -7.01 -15.81
N ILE A 242 -25.40 -7.30 -14.50
CA ILE A 242 -26.63 -7.53 -13.72
C ILE A 242 -27.22 -6.21 -13.22
N VAL A 243 -26.38 -5.16 -13.14
CA VAL A 243 -26.75 -3.78 -12.73
C VAL A 243 -26.17 -2.79 -13.72
#